data_105b00fd70948d24903d7e411df6b16a
#
_entry.id   105b00fd70948d24903d7e411df6b16a
#
_cell.length_a   1.000
_cell.length_b   1.000
_cell.length_c   1.000
_cell.angle_alpha   90.00
_cell.angle_beta   90.00
_cell.angle_gamma   90.00
#
_symmetry.space_group_name_H-M   'P 1'
#
loop_
_entity.id
_entity.type
_entity.pdbx_description
1 polymer ?
#
loop_
_entity_poly.entity_id
_entity_poly.type
_entity_poly.pdbx_seq_one_letter_code
_entity_poly.pdbx_strand_id
1 'polypeptide(L)'
;MNYKYHLSFLLALIGFAAIPASGLDYKFNFGPSSPEGYVSVLSSDIYSPEKGYGFEPGSAPRYVERSSKARLSSCFVTSDAVLTFSVALPEGDYRVKLTLGDEKGESSTTVKSEVRRLALENVSTRKSEITQVCFNVNVRTPSLSKGNTIKLNTREMDYRTGSLLTYTWDDKLTLSFYGAEPKVCAVEIEPLASGVARVFIIGDSTVTDQKSGGTWGQYLPVWMGEGAVVSNHAESGMTIKGFRFSRRWDKIMESCREGDYLLIQLGTNDEKSKGHDPMWDEDDRSGDWVRTHSDASTDYVWGLATMALEAKRHGMIPVIVSPMTKIDRRSAKATELMTPYGQNASKAAELADCQFIDLWSISRSLIEALGGDALLMYADGTHTDNYGTYLFSLAIANALKSGVMSSEGLIRDDLPSFDARNPHPLPSEFSCPLEPRPVKTAMENYQNGQTRFGPL
;
A
#
# COMPACT_ATOMS: atom_id res chain seq x y z
N MET A 1 -22.63 60.67 2.54
CA MET A 1 -21.72 60.18 3.56
C MET A 1 -21.66 58.66 3.44
N ASN A 2 -20.67 58.18 2.69
CA ASN A 2 -20.46 56.75 2.41
C ASN A 2 -19.20 56.32 3.15
N TYR A 3 -19.37 55.54 4.22
CA TYR A 3 -18.25 54.86 4.90
C TYR A 3 -18.00 53.50 4.26
N LYS A 4 -16.86 53.37 3.54
CA LYS A 4 -16.32 52.09 3.10
C LYS A 4 -15.45 51.54 4.23
N TYR A 5 -15.84 50.38 4.81
CA TYR A 5 -15.00 49.60 5.70
C TYR A 5 -14.07 48.72 4.83
N HIS A 6 -12.80 49.03 4.81
CA HIS A 6 -11.76 48.13 4.32
C HIS A 6 -11.42 47.14 5.45
N LEU A 7 -11.84 45.89 5.29
CA LEU A 7 -11.40 44.80 6.13
C LEU A 7 -10.11 44.24 5.54
N SER A 8 -8.96 44.61 6.12
CA SER A 8 -7.67 44.02 5.77
C SER A 8 -7.54 42.66 6.45
N PHE A 9 -7.65 41.58 5.69
CA PHE A 9 -7.26 40.27 6.18
C PHE A 9 -5.75 40.17 6.20
N LEU A 10 -5.17 40.16 7.41
CA LEU A 10 -3.78 39.80 7.65
C LEU A 10 -3.69 38.27 7.55
N LEU A 11 -3.22 37.74 6.41
CA LEU A 11 -2.77 36.36 6.32
C LEU A 11 -1.48 36.23 7.11
N ALA A 12 -1.56 35.67 8.31
CA ALA A 12 -0.37 35.22 9.02
C ALA A 12 0.16 33.99 8.27
N LEU A 13 1.22 34.19 7.49
CA LEU A 13 2.07 33.10 7.03
C LEU A 13 2.77 32.53 8.28
N ILE A 14 2.21 31.48 8.85
CA ILE A 14 2.93 30.63 9.79
C ILE A 14 3.95 29.87 8.92
N GLY A 15 5.16 30.42 8.86
CA GLY A 15 6.29 29.72 8.29
C GLY A 15 6.54 28.47 9.13
N PHE A 16 6.23 27.30 8.58
CA PHE A 16 6.74 26.04 9.10
C PHE A 16 8.26 26.12 9.00
N ALA A 17 8.92 26.28 10.15
CA ALA A 17 10.34 26.03 10.23
C ALA A 17 10.51 24.53 9.92
N ALA A 18 11.00 24.22 8.74
CA ALA A 18 11.48 22.88 8.43
C ALA A 18 12.54 22.54 9.51
N ILE A 19 12.21 21.61 10.38
CA ILE A 19 13.18 21.03 11.32
C ILE A 19 14.26 20.43 10.42
N PRO A 20 15.52 20.82 10.54
CA PRO A 20 16.57 20.29 9.67
C PRO A 20 16.65 18.78 9.85
N ALA A 21 16.67 18.03 8.75
CA ALA A 21 16.73 16.58 8.69
C ALA A 21 18.05 15.96 9.22
N SER A 22 18.90 16.74 9.86
CA SER A 22 20.16 16.32 10.45
C SER A 22 20.06 16.37 11.98
N GLY A 23 19.70 15.24 12.62
CA GLY A 23 19.88 15.07 14.06
C GLY A 23 18.69 14.59 14.88
N LEU A 24 17.53 14.28 14.30
CA LEU A 24 16.46 13.60 15.03
C LEU A 24 16.65 12.09 14.91
N ASP A 25 17.15 11.49 15.97
CA ASP A 25 17.09 10.05 16.16
C ASP A 25 15.63 9.67 16.40
N TYR A 26 14.94 9.18 15.39
CA TYR A 26 13.56 8.67 15.50
C TYR A 26 13.58 7.29 16.17
N LYS A 27 13.94 7.29 17.48
CA LYS A 27 14.03 6.08 18.30
C LYS A 27 13.03 6.18 19.44
N PHE A 28 12.01 5.34 19.40
CA PHE A 28 10.92 5.31 20.35
C PHE A 28 10.93 4.00 21.12
N ASN A 29 10.85 4.07 22.46
CA ASN A 29 10.63 2.92 23.31
C ASN A 29 9.33 3.10 24.08
N PHE A 30 8.51 2.06 24.09
CA PHE A 30 7.17 2.12 24.67
C PHE A 30 7.21 1.79 26.15
N GLY A 31 7.11 2.83 26.99
CA GLY A 31 7.09 2.74 28.44
C GLY A 31 7.79 3.90 29.15
N PRO A 32 7.71 3.95 30.47
CA PRO A 32 8.21 5.09 31.26
C PRO A 32 9.75 5.13 31.38
N SER A 33 10.42 4.00 31.14
CA SER A 33 11.87 3.86 31.32
C SER A 33 12.55 3.45 30.03
N SER A 34 13.05 4.44 29.28
CA SER A 34 13.72 4.21 28.01
C SER A 34 15.24 4.20 28.14
N PRO A 35 15.95 3.43 27.33
CA PRO A 35 17.41 3.54 27.20
C PRO A 35 17.83 4.93 26.72
N GLU A 36 19.08 5.28 26.95
CA GLU A 36 19.66 6.51 26.40
C GLU A 36 19.52 6.55 24.87
N GLY A 37 19.18 7.71 24.34
CA GLY A 37 18.93 7.93 22.90
C GLY A 37 17.52 7.54 22.42
N TYR A 38 16.65 7.04 23.31
CA TYR A 38 15.26 6.73 22.95
C TYR A 38 14.27 7.69 23.62
N VAL A 39 13.25 8.07 22.86
CA VAL A 39 12.10 8.81 23.39
C VAL A 39 11.17 7.81 24.10
N SER A 40 10.85 8.07 25.36
CA SER A 40 9.82 7.34 26.11
C SER A 40 8.43 7.69 25.54
N VAL A 41 7.66 6.70 25.12
CA VAL A 41 6.28 6.87 24.66
C VAL A 41 5.33 6.20 25.65
N LEU A 42 4.45 7.01 26.23
CA LEU A 42 3.42 6.54 27.16
C LEU A 42 2.11 6.25 26.42
N SER A 43 1.25 5.43 27.01
CA SER A 43 -0.08 5.13 26.45
C SER A 43 -0.99 6.36 26.32
N SER A 44 -0.69 7.44 27.05
CA SER A 44 -1.37 8.74 26.97
C SER A 44 -0.87 9.64 25.85
N ASP A 45 0.21 9.27 25.16
CA ASP A 45 0.82 10.09 24.13
C ASP A 45 0.03 9.96 22.81
N ILE A 46 -0.96 10.81 22.66
CA ILE A 46 -1.74 10.92 21.43
C ILE A 46 -0.96 11.76 20.41
N TYR A 47 -1.01 11.34 19.15
CA TYR A 47 -0.37 12.08 18.07
C TYR A 47 -0.94 13.50 17.95
N SER A 48 -0.06 14.47 17.83
CA SER A 48 -0.38 15.82 17.36
C SER A 48 0.75 16.34 16.47
N PRO A 49 0.47 17.25 15.53
CA PRO A 49 1.50 17.85 14.68
C PRO A 49 2.61 18.55 15.49
N GLU A 50 2.26 19.17 16.62
CA GLU A 50 3.21 19.90 17.48
C GLU A 50 4.17 18.92 18.19
N LYS A 51 3.66 17.77 18.59
CA LYS A 51 4.47 16.72 19.23
C LYS A 51 5.27 15.91 18.22
N GLY A 52 4.73 15.71 17.03
CA GLY A 52 5.35 15.00 15.94
C GLY A 52 5.37 13.47 16.09
N TYR A 53 4.83 12.90 17.17
CA TYR A 53 4.67 11.45 17.35
C TYR A 53 3.56 11.13 18.35
N GLY A 54 3.05 9.91 18.30
CA GLY A 54 2.07 9.42 19.27
C GLY A 54 1.11 8.38 18.69
N PHE A 55 0.22 7.89 19.54
CA PHE A 55 -0.83 6.98 19.13
C PHE A 55 -1.97 7.72 18.44
N GLU A 56 -2.46 7.18 17.34
CA GLU A 56 -3.60 7.75 16.64
C GLU A 56 -4.89 7.64 17.48
N PRO A 57 -5.81 8.63 17.37
CA PRO A 57 -7.10 8.55 18.03
C PRO A 57 -7.85 7.25 17.69
N GLY A 58 -8.44 6.63 18.73
CA GLY A 58 -9.11 5.33 18.59
C GLY A 58 -8.21 4.12 18.82
N SER A 59 -6.90 4.30 18.94
CA SER A 59 -6.03 3.28 19.53
C SER A 59 -6.30 3.16 21.04
N ALA A 60 -6.18 1.95 21.57
CA ALA A 60 -6.32 1.70 23.02
C ALA A 60 -5.02 1.09 23.57
N PRO A 61 -3.92 1.86 23.56
CA PRO A 61 -2.62 1.35 23.95
C PRO A 61 -2.57 1.06 25.45
N ARG A 62 -2.06 -0.12 25.79
CA ARG A 62 -1.68 -0.51 27.16
C ARG A 62 -0.20 -0.87 27.14
N TYR A 63 0.61 -0.26 28.00
CA TYR A 63 1.98 -0.73 28.17
C TYR A 63 2.06 -1.73 29.34
N VAL A 64 3.01 -2.64 29.21
CA VAL A 64 3.30 -3.66 30.23
C VAL A 64 4.76 -3.56 30.60
N GLU A 65 5.02 -3.21 31.86
CA GLU A 65 6.38 -3.14 32.40
C GLU A 65 6.81 -4.53 32.91
N ARG A 66 7.99 -4.96 32.47
CA ARG A 66 8.62 -6.21 32.91
C ARG A 66 9.81 -5.94 33.84
N SER A 67 10.44 -4.79 33.73
CA SER A 67 11.59 -4.38 34.51
C SER A 67 11.71 -2.86 34.57
N SER A 68 12.14 -2.32 35.68
CA SER A 68 12.50 -0.90 35.83
C SER A 68 13.88 -0.55 35.25
N LYS A 69 14.63 -1.54 34.74
CA LYS A 69 15.91 -1.29 34.05
C LYS A 69 15.66 -0.71 32.67
N ALA A 70 16.42 0.33 32.31
CA ALA A 70 16.32 0.97 31.00
C ALA A 70 16.89 0.09 29.87
N ARG A 71 16.11 -0.90 29.41
CA ARG A 71 16.41 -1.78 28.27
C ARG A 71 15.22 -1.76 27.31
N LEU A 72 15.42 -1.99 26.02
CA LEU A 72 14.35 -2.02 25.03
C LEU A 72 13.25 -3.02 25.35
N SER A 73 13.60 -4.17 25.91
CA SER A 73 12.66 -5.22 26.32
C SER A 73 11.99 -5.03 27.69
N SER A 74 12.33 -3.95 28.40
CA SER A 74 11.80 -3.73 29.76
C SER A 74 10.31 -3.39 29.78
N CYS A 75 9.81 -2.83 28.69
CA CYS A 75 8.40 -2.53 28.49
C CYS A 75 8.00 -2.87 27.05
N PHE A 76 6.72 -3.09 26.85
CA PHE A 76 6.12 -3.15 25.54
C PHE A 76 4.72 -2.52 25.59
N VAL A 77 4.27 -2.04 24.42
CA VAL A 77 2.87 -1.66 24.22
C VAL A 77 2.11 -2.80 23.55
N THR A 78 0.86 -2.97 23.96
CA THR A 78 -0.09 -3.93 23.39
C THR A 78 -1.48 -3.30 23.34
N SER A 79 -2.42 -3.94 22.64
CA SER A 79 -3.81 -3.52 22.59
C SER A 79 -4.70 -4.72 22.22
N ASP A 80 -5.93 -4.72 22.70
CA ASP A 80 -6.98 -5.67 22.28
C ASP A 80 -7.68 -5.21 20.97
N ALA A 81 -7.31 -4.01 20.47
CA ALA A 81 -7.75 -3.42 19.21
C ALA A 81 -6.54 -3.13 18.32
N VAL A 82 -6.80 -2.58 17.14
CA VAL A 82 -5.70 -2.12 16.27
C VAL A 82 -4.94 -0.99 16.97
N LEU A 83 -3.65 -1.21 17.16
CA LEU A 83 -2.74 -0.22 17.74
C LEU A 83 -2.09 0.56 16.60
N THR A 84 -2.32 1.86 16.51
CA THR A 84 -1.75 2.70 15.46
C THR A 84 -0.88 3.79 16.07
N PHE A 85 0.36 3.87 15.62
CA PHE A 85 1.37 4.84 16.05
C PHE A 85 1.89 5.62 14.84
N SER A 86 1.93 6.94 14.96
CA SER A 86 2.40 7.85 13.89
C SER A 86 3.60 8.68 14.33
N VAL A 87 4.44 8.99 13.35
CA VAL A 87 5.63 9.85 13.50
C VAL A 87 5.66 10.82 12.33
N ALA A 88 5.73 12.12 12.59
CA ALA A 88 5.92 13.15 11.57
C ALA A 88 7.29 12.95 10.90
N LEU A 89 7.29 12.76 9.60
CA LEU A 89 8.47 12.53 8.77
C LEU A 89 8.36 13.33 7.47
N PRO A 90 9.45 13.93 6.99
CA PRO A 90 9.51 14.44 5.62
C PRO A 90 9.21 13.35 4.59
N GLU A 91 8.76 13.75 3.41
CA GLU A 91 8.67 12.85 2.26
C GLU A 91 10.03 12.18 2.00
N GLY A 92 10.04 10.86 1.91
CA GLY A 92 11.28 10.10 1.73
C GLY A 92 11.11 8.60 1.86
N ASP A 93 12.23 7.91 1.74
CA ASP A 93 12.33 6.47 1.94
C ASP A 93 13.00 6.19 3.28
N TYR A 94 12.43 5.31 4.07
CA TYR A 94 12.88 5.01 5.42
C TYR A 94 13.01 3.51 5.66
N ARG A 95 13.99 3.14 6.49
CA ARG A 95 14.05 1.83 7.14
C ARG A 95 13.39 1.95 8.51
N VAL A 96 12.50 1.04 8.79
CA VAL A 96 11.88 0.87 10.11
C VAL A 96 12.42 -0.39 10.72
N LYS A 97 12.95 -0.29 11.95
CA LYS A 97 13.35 -1.43 12.76
C LYS A 97 12.45 -1.51 13.98
N LEU A 98 11.84 -2.67 14.18
CA LEU A 98 10.98 -2.96 15.32
C LEU A 98 11.68 -3.93 16.27
N THR A 99 11.56 -3.67 17.57
CA THR A 99 11.86 -4.64 18.61
C THR A 99 10.54 -5.20 19.15
N LEU A 100 10.33 -6.51 18.98
CA LEU A 100 9.09 -7.21 19.30
C LEU A 100 9.33 -8.33 20.31
N GLY A 101 8.32 -8.64 21.12
CA GLY A 101 8.32 -9.79 22.03
C GLY A 101 8.09 -9.43 23.49
N ASP A 102 8.16 -10.45 24.35
CA ASP A 102 7.91 -10.35 25.79
C ASP A 102 8.78 -11.35 26.57
N GLU A 103 9.42 -10.90 27.63
CA GLU A 103 10.22 -11.76 28.52
C GLU A 103 9.36 -12.84 29.23
N LYS A 104 8.03 -12.65 29.32
CA LYS A 104 7.15 -13.53 30.11
C LYS A 104 6.04 -14.19 29.31
N GLY A 105 5.86 -13.85 28.05
CA GLY A 105 4.78 -14.38 27.22
C GLY A 105 5.17 -14.50 25.75
N GLU A 106 4.32 -15.16 24.99
CA GLU A 106 4.43 -15.26 23.53
C GLU A 106 3.84 -14.01 22.88
N SER A 107 4.21 -13.71 21.63
CA SER A 107 3.57 -12.67 20.82
C SER A 107 3.42 -13.09 19.37
N SER A 108 2.47 -12.48 18.69
CA SER A 108 2.33 -12.54 17.24
C SER A 108 1.91 -11.16 16.77
N THR A 109 2.74 -10.56 15.93
CA THR A 109 2.58 -9.18 15.48
C THR A 109 2.62 -9.12 13.96
N THR A 110 1.55 -8.62 13.36
CA THR A 110 1.49 -8.22 11.95
C THR A 110 1.55 -6.70 11.88
N VAL A 111 2.31 -6.16 10.95
CA VAL A 111 2.51 -4.71 10.81
C VAL A 111 2.07 -4.24 9.43
N LYS A 112 1.21 -3.22 9.42
CA LYS A 112 0.95 -2.42 8.22
C LYS A 112 1.60 -1.05 8.38
N SER A 113 2.21 -0.59 7.31
CA SER A 113 2.60 0.81 7.15
C SER A 113 1.52 1.57 6.38
N GLU A 114 1.41 2.88 6.64
CA GLU A 114 0.43 3.75 5.98
C GLU A 114 -1.00 3.20 6.10
N VAL A 115 -1.28 2.60 7.25
CA VAL A 115 -2.57 1.97 7.62
C VAL A 115 -2.92 0.73 6.80
N ARG A 116 -2.42 0.59 5.58
CA ARG A 116 -2.94 -0.41 4.62
C ARG A 116 -1.91 -1.35 4.02
N ARG A 117 -0.64 -0.93 3.91
CA ARG A 117 0.40 -1.73 3.26
C ARG A 117 0.96 -2.76 4.21
N LEU A 118 0.93 -4.03 3.83
CA LEU A 118 1.51 -5.11 4.63
C LEU A 118 3.04 -4.99 4.62
N ALA A 119 3.61 -4.69 5.78
CA ALA A 119 5.05 -4.59 5.96
C ALA A 119 5.65 -5.88 6.54
N LEU A 120 5.01 -6.43 7.56
CA LEU A 120 5.43 -7.67 8.22
C LEU A 120 4.21 -8.55 8.50
N GLU A 121 4.36 -9.85 8.28
CA GLU A 121 3.30 -10.83 8.47
C GLU A 121 3.64 -11.78 9.63
N ASN A 122 2.75 -11.85 10.63
CA ASN A 122 2.76 -12.84 11.71
C ASN A 122 4.14 -13.08 12.36
N VAL A 123 4.87 -12.01 12.70
CA VAL A 123 6.13 -12.13 13.43
C VAL A 123 5.83 -12.68 14.81
N SER A 124 6.10 -13.98 15.00
CA SER A 124 5.84 -14.68 16.23
C SER A 124 7.10 -14.77 17.09
N THR A 125 6.95 -14.59 18.40
CA THR A 125 8.01 -14.78 19.38
C THR A 125 7.53 -15.73 20.50
N ARG A 126 8.40 -16.59 20.96
CA ARG A 126 8.16 -17.43 22.13
C ARG A 126 8.37 -16.62 23.40
N LYS A 127 7.92 -17.17 24.53
CA LYS A 127 8.26 -16.63 25.86
C LYS A 127 9.78 -16.44 25.99
N SER A 128 10.18 -15.28 26.49
CA SER A 128 11.57 -14.84 26.68
C SER A 128 12.35 -14.57 25.36
N GLU A 129 11.68 -14.61 24.23
CA GLU A 129 12.25 -14.24 22.96
C GLU A 129 11.95 -12.78 22.63
N ILE A 130 13.01 -12.03 22.34
CA ILE A 130 12.93 -10.66 21.83
C ILE A 130 13.59 -10.66 20.46
N THR A 131 12.87 -10.25 19.45
CA THR A 131 13.36 -10.22 18.07
C THR A 131 13.42 -8.80 17.53
N GLN A 132 14.33 -8.56 16.59
CA GLN A 132 14.40 -7.34 15.81
C GLN A 132 14.12 -7.68 14.35
N VAL A 133 13.21 -6.92 13.75
CA VAL A 133 12.81 -7.08 12.36
C VAL A 133 12.81 -5.72 11.67
N CYS A 134 13.16 -5.71 10.38
CA CYS A 134 13.26 -4.50 9.58
C CYS A 134 12.37 -4.60 8.34
N PHE A 135 11.91 -3.45 7.87
CA PHE A 135 11.27 -3.28 6.57
C PHE A 135 11.50 -1.87 6.05
N ASN A 136 11.35 -1.69 4.75
CA ASN A 136 11.45 -0.38 4.12
C ASN A 136 10.07 0.20 3.84
N VAL A 137 9.92 1.51 3.96
CA VAL A 137 8.66 2.22 3.73
C VAL A 137 8.92 3.54 2.99
N ASN A 138 8.00 3.90 2.10
CA ASN A 138 7.98 5.19 1.42
C ASN A 138 6.87 6.07 2.00
N VAL A 139 7.26 7.23 2.52
CA VAL A 139 6.37 8.32 2.96
C VAL A 139 6.32 9.34 1.83
N ARG A 140 5.12 9.74 1.41
CA ARG A 140 4.94 10.67 0.30
C ARG A 140 3.80 11.64 0.55
N THR A 141 3.99 12.86 0.07
CA THR A 141 2.99 13.92 0.11
C THR A 141 2.36 14.14 -1.26
N PRO A 142 1.19 14.75 -1.35
CA PRO A 142 0.58 15.08 -2.63
C PRO A 142 1.30 16.23 -3.36
N SER A 143 2.26 16.87 -2.74
CA SER A 143 2.96 18.05 -3.26
C SER A 143 3.79 17.72 -4.49
N LEU A 144 3.73 18.61 -5.46
CA LEU A 144 4.57 18.65 -6.66
C LEU A 144 5.43 19.90 -6.62
N SER A 145 6.44 19.93 -7.47
CA SER A 145 7.25 21.13 -7.67
C SER A 145 6.37 22.34 -8.05
N LYS A 146 6.87 23.54 -7.79
CA LYS A 146 6.21 24.82 -8.12
C LYS A 146 4.85 25.04 -7.45
N GLY A 147 4.62 24.42 -6.27
CA GLY A 147 3.39 24.64 -5.50
C GLY A 147 2.14 23.93 -6.03
N ASN A 148 2.30 23.02 -6.97
CA ASN A 148 1.22 22.17 -7.46
C ASN A 148 1.01 20.95 -6.55
N THR A 149 -0.10 20.25 -6.74
CA THR A 149 -0.41 18.98 -6.05
C THR A 149 -0.98 17.97 -7.03
N ILE A 150 -0.85 16.68 -6.69
CA ILE A 150 -1.65 15.65 -7.35
C ILE A 150 -3.11 15.80 -6.94
N LYS A 151 -4.02 15.26 -7.75
CA LYS A 151 -5.44 15.21 -7.39
C LYS A 151 -5.69 13.95 -6.56
N LEU A 152 -6.09 14.15 -5.30
CA LEU A 152 -6.52 13.06 -4.40
C LEU A 152 -7.99 12.75 -4.62
N ASN A 153 -8.35 11.48 -4.53
CA ASN A 153 -9.74 11.04 -4.62
C ASN A 153 -10.44 11.28 -3.28
N THR A 154 -11.61 11.91 -3.32
CA THR A 154 -12.45 12.14 -2.12
C THR A 154 -12.97 10.84 -1.48
N ARG A 155 -12.92 9.71 -2.21
CA ARG A 155 -13.26 8.37 -1.67
C ARG A 155 -12.22 7.83 -0.70
N GLU A 156 -11.03 8.41 -0.67
CA GLU A 156 -9.97 8.08 0.30
C GLU A 156 -10.28 8.69 1.67
N MET A 157 -11.42 8.31 2.25
CA MET A 157 -11.82 8.78 3.58
C MET A 157 -11.31 7.83 4.66
N ASP A 158 -10.78 8.38 5.73
CA ASP A 158 -10.51 7.59 6.93
C ASP A 158 -11.83 7.12 7.53
N TYR A 159 -12.03 5.82 7.57
CA TYR A 159 -13.25 5.21 8.13
C TYR A 159 -13.42 5.47 9.63
N ARG A 160 -12.36 5.83 10.35
CA ARG A 160 -12.37 6.12 11.78
C ARG A 160 -12.79 7.56 12.07
N THR A 161 -12.31 8.50 11.28
CA THR A 161 -12.50 9.94 11.52
C THR A 161 -13.45 10.60 10.53
N GLY A 162 -13.78 9.94 9.42
CA GLY A 162 -14.52 10.54 8.32
C GLY A 162 -13.73 11.60 7.54
N SER A 163 -12.46 11.81 7.89
CA SER A 163 -11.57 12.74 7.20
C SER A 163 -11.07 12.12 5.90
N LEU A 164 -10.61 12.97 4.99
CA LEU A 164 -9.82 12.49 3.83
C LEU A 164 -8.66 11.66 4.34
N LEU A 165 -8.46 10.49 3.73
CA LEU A 165 -7.36 9.62 4.06
C LEU A 165 -6.07 10.22 3.56
N THR A 166 -5.42 10.87 4.47
CA THR A 166 -4.09 11.41 4.25
C THR A 166 -2.99 10.45 4.69
N TYR A 167 -3.32 9.32 5.31
CA TYR A 167 -2.32 8.34 5.79
C TYR A 167 -1.47 7.68 4.70
N THR A 168 -1.78 7.86 3.43
CA THR A 168 -0.98 7.37 2.31
C THR A 168 -0.35 8.51 1.51
N TRP A 169 -0.73 9.75 1.80
CA TRP A 169 -0.30 10.96 1.12
C TRP A 169 -0.18 12.12 2.13
N ASP A 170 0.65 11.97 3.13
CA ASP A 170 0.90 12.98 4.15
C ASP A 170 2.38 13.05 4.56
N ASP A 171 2.69 13.86 5.55
CA ASP A 171 4.03 14.09 6.09
C ASP A 171 4.28 13.31 7.39
N LYS A 172 3.72 12.12 7.49
CA LYS A 172 3.95 11.22 8.63
C LYS A 172 4.00 9.77 8.22
N LEU A 173 4.77 8.97 8.93
CA LEU A 173 4.71 7.52 8.88
C LEU A 173 3.68 7.03 9.88
N THR A 174 2.73 6.25 9.42
CA THR A 174 1.71 5.60 10.26
C THR A 174 1.91 4.09 10.28
N LEU A 175 2.14 3.52 11.46
CA LEU A 175 2.32 2.09 11.69
C LEU A 175 1.12 1.54 12.45
N SER A 176 0.51 0.49 11.93
CA SER A 176 -0.59 -0.23 12.59
C SER A 176 -0.17 -1.64 12.93
N PHE A 177 -0.34 -2.03 14.19
CA PHE A 177 0.04 -3.32 14.72
C PHE A 177 -1.22 -4.16 14.96
N TYR A 178 -1.20 -5.36 14.41
CA TYR A 178 -2.27 -6.35 14.46
C TYR A 178 -1.76 -7.65 15.05
N GLY A 179 -2.66 -8.54 15.40
CA GLY A 179 -2.36 -9.86 15.94
C GLY A 179 -3.19 -10.16 17.17
N ALA A 180 -3.13 -11.40 17.65
CA ALA A 180 -3.85 -11.80 18.85
C ALA A 180 -3.30 -11.11 20.11
N GLU A 181 -1.98 -10.92 20.15
CA GLU A 181 -1.29 -10.19 21.22
C GLU A 181 -0.04 -9.50 20.63
N PRO A 182 -0.20 -8.37 19.92
CA PRO A 182 0.96 -7.62 19.44
C PRO A 182 1.73 -7.07 20.64
N LYS A 183 3.05 -7.26 20.65
CA LYS A 183 3.93 -6.77 21.73
C LYS A 183 5.11 -6.03 21.13
N VAL A 184 5.00 -4.71 21.14
CA VAL A 184 5.97 -3.80 20.51
C VAL A 184 6.77 -3.07 21.59
N CYS A 185 8.06 -3.34 21.63
CA CYS A 185 8.96 -2.74 22.62
C CYS A 185 9.52 -1.40 22.14
N ALA A 186 9.95 -1.35 20.86
CA ALA A 186 10.57 -0.15 20.29
C ALA A 186 10.36 -0.03 18.79
N VAL A 187 10.42 1.20 18.31
CA VAL A 187 10.43 1.58 16.90
C VAL A 187 11.63 2.48 16.65
N GLU A 188 12.47 2.12 15.69
CA GLU A 188 13.56 2.95 15.19
C GLU A 188 13.33 3.24 13.71
N ILE A 189 13.52 4.48 13.28
CA ILE A 189 13.29 4.91 11.90
C ILE A 189 14.53 5.67 11.45
N GLU A 190 15.07 5.29 10.30
CA GLU A 190 16.21 5.96 9.69
C GLU A 190 15.98 6.18 8.19
N PRO A 191 16.47 7.27 7.60
CA PRO A 191 16.45 7.43 6.15
C PRO A 191 17.19 6.28 5.48
N LEU A 192 16.64 5.78 4.37
CA LEU A 192 17.32 4.73 3.59
C LEU A 192 18.60 5.28 2.97
N ALA A 193 19.64 4.43 2.95
CA ALA A 193 20.87 4.72 2.26
C ALA A 193 20.64 4.93 0.75
N SER A 194 21.51 5.70 0.12
CA SER A 194 21.58 5.81 -1.34
C SER A 194 21.82 4.42 -1.97
N GLY A 195 21.08 4.10 -3.02
CA GLY A 195 21.21 2.81 -3.73
C GLY A 195 20.08 1.81 -3.46
N VAL A 196 19.19 2.07 -2.49
CA VAL A 196 17.94 1.32 -2.37
C VAL A 196 17.01 1.74 -3.51
N ALA A 197 16.56 0.77 -4.32
CA ALA A 197 15.70 1.03 -5.47
C ALA A 197 14.25 1.28 -5.04
N ARG A 198 13.60 2.27 -5.63
CA ARG A 198 12.14 2.42 -5.51
C ARG A 198 11.43 1.53 -6.51
N VAL A 199 10.36 0.92 -6.05
CA VAL A 199 9.40 0.19 -6.89
C VAL A 199 8.13 1.00 -6.93
N PHE A 200 8.03 1.86 -7.94
CA PHE A 200 6.81 2.62 -8.19
C PHE A 200 5.73 1.70 -8.76
N ILE A 201 4.51 1.88 -8.32
CA ILE A 201 3.37 1.12 -8.83
C ILE A 201 2.32 2.08 -9.36
N ILE A 202 1.90 1.88 -10.59
CA ILE A 202 0.77 2.53 -11.25
C ILE A 202 -0.37 1.52 -11.40
N GLY A 203 -1.59 1.94 -11.12
CA GLY A 203 -2.73 1.09 -11.27
C GLY A 203 -4.05 1.74 -10.90
N ASP A 204 -5.08 0.93 -10.90
CA ASP A 204 -6.43 1.29 -10.52
C ASP A 204 -6.83 0.68 -9.17
N SER A 205 -8.15 0.51 -8.93
CA SER A 205 -8.68 -0.07 -7.68
C SER A 205 -8.26 -1.51 -7.41
N THR A 206 -7.69 -2.21 -8.39
CA THR A 206 -7.15 -3.57 -8.21
C THR A 206 -5.70 -3.59 -7.75
N VAL A 207 -5.10 -2.40 -7.60
CA VAL A 207 -3.68 -2.20 -7.25
C VAL A 207 -3.49 -1.24 -6.07
N THR A 208 -4.38 -0.23 -5.92
CA THR A 208 -4.26 0.83 -4.92
C THR A 208 -4.40 0.32 -3.49
N ASP A 209 -3.97 1.13 -2.54
CA ASP A 209 -4.12 0.88 -1.10
C ASP A 209 -5.62 0.94 -0.70
N GLN A 210 -6.33 -0.17 -0.80
CA GLN A 210 -7.78 -0.27 -0.55
C GLN A 210 -8.12 -0.12 0.93
N LYS A 211 -9.29 0.51 1.18
CA LYS A 211 -9.86 0.68 2.52
C LYS A 211 -10.29 -0.64 3.14
N SER A 212 -10.84 -1.56 2.33
CA SER A 212 -11.30 -2.88 2.73
C SER A 212 -10.92 -3.91 1.67
N GLY A 213 -10.81 -5.18 2.04
CA GLY A 213 -10.24 -6.19 1.17
C GLY A 213 -8.74 -5.98 1.04
N GLY A 214 -8.22 -6.24 -0.12
CA GLY A 214 -6.82 -6.02 -0.42
C GLY A 214 -6.57 -5.93 -1.90
N THR A 215 -5.36 -5.55 -2.26
CA THR A 215 -4.85 -5.55 -3.62
C THR A 215 -3.40 -6.05 -3.61
N TRP A 216 -2.92 -6.55 -4.73
CA TRP A 216 -1.55 -7.03 -4.78
C TRP A 216 -0.52 -5.92 -4.47
N GLY A 217 -0.82 -4.65 -4.80
CA GLY A 217 0.05 -3.52 -4.48
C GLY A 217 0.19 -3.27 -2.98
N GLN A 218 -0.83 -3.59 -2.17
CA GLN A 218 -0.77 -3.49 -0.71
C GLN A 218 0.08 -4.57 -0.06
N TYR A 219 0.15 -5.75 -0.68
CA TYR A 219 0.92 -6.88 -0.15
C TYR A 219 2.33 -6.94 -0.74
N LEU A 220 2.60 -6.31 -1.87
CA LEU A 220 3.92 -6.36 -2.49
C LEU A 220 5.05 -5.99 -1.53
N PRO A 221 4.91 -5.00 -0.60
CA PRO A 221 5.99 -4.64 0.31
C PRO A 221 6.51 -5.79 1.16
N VAL A 222 5.67 -6.76 1.58
CA VAL A 222 6.11 -7.89 2.42
C VAL A 222 7.08 -8.83 1.70
N TRP A 223 7.08 -8.82 0.37
CA TRP A 223 7.95 -9.63 -0.45
C TRP A 223 9.27 -8.94 -0.83
N MET A 224 9.38 -7.64 -0.55
CA MET A 224 10.62 -6.90 -0.85
C MET A 224 11.73 -7.26 0.12
N GLY A 225 12.95 -7.24 -0.39
CA GLY A 225 14.18 -7.32 0.39
C GLY A 225 14.65 -5.93 0.85
N GLU A 226 15.79 -5.90 1.52
CA GLU A 226 16.35 -4.65 2.05
C GLU A 226 16.81 -3.66 0.96
N GLY A 227 17.05 -4.15 -0.27
CA GLY A 227 17.48 -3.35 -1.43
C GLY A 227 16.37 -2.63 -2.16
N ALA A 228 15.09 -2.79 -1.76
CA ALA A 228 13.96 -2.19 -2.45
C ALA A 228 12.94 -1.57 -1.49
N VAL A 229 12.21 -0.54 -1.96
CA VAL A 229 11.09 0.09 -1.26
C VAL A 229 9.94 0.35 -2.21
N VAL A 230 8.72 -0.01 -1.81
CA VAL A 230 7.51 0.17 -2.63
C VAL A 230 6.88 1.55 -2.43
N SER A 231 6.61 2.23 -3.55
CA SER A 231 5.86 3.50 -3.61
C SER A 231 4.62 3.31 -4.48
N ASN A 232 3.47 2.99 -3.88
CA ASN A 232 2.23 2.69 -4.59
C ASN A 232 1.46 3.96 -4.94
N HIS A 233 1.50 4.38 -6.20
CA HIS A 233 0.81 5.55 -6.74
C HIS A 233 -0.55 5.22 -7.39
N ALA A 234 -0.98 3.96 -7.36
CA ALA A 234 -2.26 3.55 -7.90
C ALA A 234 -3.44 4.24 -7.20
N GLU A 235 -4.57 4.37 -7.89
CA GLU A 235 -5.78 5.00 -7.37
C GLU A 235 -7.04 4.37 -7.96
N SER A 236 -8.07 4.28 -7.14
CA SER A 236 -9.38 3.74 -7.55
C SER A 236 -9.97 4.54 -8.72
N GLY A 237 -10.48 3.81 -9.72
CA GLY A 237 -11.13 4.43 -10.88
C GLY A 237 -10.18 4.88 -11.99
N MET A 238 -8.86 4.79 -11.80
CA MET A 238 -7.90 5.24 -12.79
C MET A 238 -7.97 4.46 -14.10
N THR A 239 -7.88 5.22 -15.17
CA THR A 239 -7.59 4.79 -16.55
C THR A 239 -6.21 5.30 -16.94
N ILE A 240 -5.68 4.88 -18.07
CA ILE A 240 -4.40 5.40 -18.59
C ILE A 240 -4.42 6.92 -18.71
N LYS A 241 -5.47 7.48 -19.27
CA LYS A 241 -5.63 8.94 -19.43
C LYS A 241 -5.84 9.60 -18.06
N GLY A 242 -6.71 9.03 -17.20
CA GLY A 242 -7.00 9.54 -15.85
C GLY A 242 -5.78 9.62 -14.97
N PHE A 243 -4.87 8.64 -15.06
CA PHE A 243 -3.64 8.65 -14.28
C PHE A 243 -2.74 9.86 -14.59
N ARG A 244 -2.64 10.24 -15.87
CA ARG A 244 -1.92 11.45 -16.27
C ARG A 244 -2.64 12.73 -15.83
N PHE A 245 -3.96 12.81 -15.99
CA PHE A 245 -4.75 13.96 -15.57
C PHE A 245 -4.73 14.22 -14.07
N SER A 246 -4.62 13.16 -13.26
CA SER A 246 -4.48 13.29 -11.81
C SER A 246 -3.11 13.83 -11.38
N ARG A 247 -2.17 14.00 -12.32
CA ARG A 247 -0.79 14.42 -12.09
C ARG A 247 0.05 13.43 -11.26
N ARG A 248 -0.45 12.20 -11.02
CA ARG A 248 0.32 11.17 -10.33
C ARG A 248 1.52 10.71 -11.17
N TRP A 249 1.39 10.80 -12.50
CA TRP A 249 2.52 10.62 -13.41
C TRP A 249 3.63 11.64 -13.17
N ASP A 250 3.26 12.94 -13.07
CA ASP A 250 4.22 14.01 -12.78
C ASP A 250 4.96 13.75 -11.47
N LYS A 251 4.24 13.32 -10.43
CA LYS A 251 4.82 12.98 -9.12
C LYS A 251 5.89 11.90 -9.21
N ILE A 252 5.66 10.85 -10.00
CA ILE A 252 6.65 9.80 -10.24
C ILE A 252 7.85 10.38 -10.99
N MET A 253 7.63 11.11 -12.08
CA MET A 253 8.71 11.66 -12.89
C MET A 253 9.56 12.70 -12.15
N GLU A 254 8.99 13.47 -11.23
CA GLU A 254 9.75 14.41 -10.38
C GLU A 254 10.59 13.70 -9.29
N SER A 255 10.24 12.48 -8.90
CA SER A 255 10.84 11.79 -7.75
C SER A 255 11.66 10.55 -8.12
N CYS A 256 11.53 10.04 -9.34
CA CYS A 256 12.25 8.83 -9.77
C CYS A 256 13.76 9.08 -9.95
N ARG A 257 14.51 8.00 -9.85
CA ARG A 257 15.96 7.97 -10.04
C ARG A 257 16.32 6.87 -11.04
N GLU A 258 17.49 6.97 -11.63
CA GLU A 258 18.07 5.88 -12.43
C GLU A 258 18.16 4.59 -11.59
N GLY A 259 17.71 3.48 -12.16
CA GLY A 259 17.65 2.18 -11.50
C GLY A 259 16.37 1.92 -10.70
N ASP A 260 15.47 2.88 -10.55
CA ASP A 260 14.15 2.63 -9.95
C ASP A 260 13.28 1.79 -10.89
N TYR A 261 12.36 1.01 -10.33
CA TYR A 261 11.42 0.17 -11.08
C TYR A 261 10.07 0.85 -11.22
N LEU A 262 9.34 0.55 -12.30
CA LEU A 262 7.98 1.03 -12.51
C LEU A 262 7.07 -0.11 -12.98
N LEU A 263 6.15 -0.54 -12.11
CA LEU A 263 5.12 -1.53 -12.44
C LEU A 263 3.86 -0.81 -12.90
N ILE A 264 3.35 -1.17 -14.07
CA ILE A 264 2.20 -0.51 -14.70
C ILE A 264 1.08 -1.53 -14.93
N GLN A 265 -0.03 -1.42 -14.17
CA GLN A 265 -1.25 -2.21 -14.39
C GLN A 265 -2.47 -1.29 -14.46
N LEU A 266 -2.99 -1.09 -15.65
CA LEU A 266 -4.22 -0.35 -15.95
C LEU A 266 -5.07 -1.18 -16.92
N GLY A 267 -6.30 -0.77 -17.19
CA GLY A 267 -7.20 -1.44 -18.15
C GLY A 267 -8.59 -1.73 -17.60
N THR A 268 -8.73 -2.02 -16.29
CA THR A 268 -10.02 -2.39 -15.68
C THR A 268 -11.08 -1.29 -15.85
N ASN A 269 -10.69 -0.03 -15.73
CA ASN A 269 -11.58 1.10 -15.88
C ASN A 269 -11.60 1.64 -17.31
N ASP A 270 -10.52 1.47 -18.08
CA ASP A 270 -10.49 1.75 -19.51
C ASP A 270 -11.58 0.95 -20.23
N GLU A 271 -11.80 -0.33 -19.83
CA GLU A 271 -12.88 -1.19 -20.34
C GLU A 271 -14.27 -0.67 -19.96
N LYS A 272 -14.46 -0.32 -18.68
CA LYS A 272 -15.76 0.12 -18.14
C LYS A 272 -16.25 1.45 -18.71
N SER A 273 -15.38 2.26 -19.26
CA SER A 273 -15.68 3.63 -19.68
C SER A 273 -16.15 3.75 -21.12
N LYS A 274 -16.55 2.65 -21.76
CA LYS A 274 -17.08 2.65 -23.13
C LYS A 274 -18.26 3.62 -23.26
N GLY A 275 -18.15 4.55 -24.21
CA GLY A 275 -19.20 5.52 -24.54
C GLY A 275 -19.18 6.80 -23.72
N HIS A 276 -18.23 7.00 -22.84
CA HIS A 276 -18.01 8.27 -22.16
C HIS A 276 -16.84 9.01 -22.79
N ASP A 277 -17.16 10.11 -23.45
CA ASP A 277 -16.14 11.08 -23.85
C ASP A 277 -16.00 12.07 -22.70
N PRO A 278 -14.83 12.18 -22.06
CA PRO A 278 -14.72 12.99 -20.87
C PRO A 278 -14.55 14.45 -21.28
N MET A 279 -15.52 15.26 -20.94
CA MET A 279 -15.23 16.66 -20.66
C MET A 279 -14.71 16.74 -19.22
N TRP A 280 -13.48 17.14 -19.06
CA TRP A 280 -12.92 17.50 -17.78
C TRP A 280 -13.67 18.70 -17.22
N ASP A 281 -14.38 18.53 -16.12
CA ASP A 281 -14.92 19.64 -15.35
C ASP A 281 -13.95 19.93 -14.21
N GLU A 282 -13.23 21.04 -14.28
CA GLU A 282 -12.32 21.50 -13.24
C GLU A 282 -13.04 21.79 -11.92
N ASP A 283 -14.36 22.04 -11.99
CA ASP A 283 -15.22 22.30 -10.84
C ASP A 283 -15.88 21.05 -10.26
N ASP A 284 -15.72 19.88 -10.87
CA ASP A 284 -16.27 18.64 -10.32
C ASP A 284 -15.51 18.20 -9.08
N ARG A 285 -15.98 18.69 -7.94
CA ARG A 285 -15.51 18.30 -6.60
C ARG A 285 -15.99 16.92 -6.16
N SER A 286 -16.78 16.22 -6.97
CA SER A 286 -17.33 14.88 -6.64
C SER A 286 -16.22 13.83 -6.59
N GLY A 287 -15.03 14.12 -7.13
CA GLY A 287 -13.91 13.19 -7.21
C GLY A 287 -14.17 12.03 -8.17
N ASP A 288 -15.23 12.09 -8.95
CA ASP A 288 -15.44 11.19 -10.06
C ASP A 288 -14.49 11.58 -11.20
N TRP A 289 -13.30 10.99 -11.13
CA TRP A 289 -12.30 11.11 -12.18
C TRP A 289 -12.95 10.73 -13.49
N VAL A 290 -12.77 11.59 -14.47
CA VAL A 290 -13.28 11.34 -15.81
C VAL A 290 -12.72 10.02 -16.30
N ARG A 291 -13.56 8.99 -16.29
CA ARG A 291 -13.23 7.67 -16.80
C ARG A 291 -13.22 7.75 -18.31
N THR A 292 -12.03 7.83 -18.88
CA THR A 292 -11.84 7.81 -20.31
C THR A 292 -11.62 6.42 -20.81
N HIS A 293 -12.48 5.99 -21.74
CA HIS A 293 -12.27 4.76 -22.46
C HIS A 293 -10.94 4.80 -23.25
N SER A 294 -10.23 3.67 -23.24
CA SER A 294 -9.11 3.41 -24.14
C SER A 294 -9.43 2.14 -24.93
N ASP A 295 -9.46 2.22 -26.26
CA ASP A 295 -9.59 1.02 -27.08
C ASP A 295 -8.43 0.07 -26.81
N ALA A 296 -8.78 -1.21 -26.56
CA ALA A 296 -7.83 -2.22 -26.11
C ALA A 296 -6.69 -2.51 -27.10
N SER A 297 -6.94 -2.30 -28.41
CA SER A 297 -6.00 -2.61 -29.48
C SER A 297 -5.14 -1.43 -29.92
N THR A 298 -5.53 -0.22 -29.56
CA THR A 298 -4.88 1.04 -29.99
C THR A 298 -4.48 1.90 -28.79
N ASP A 299 -5.38 2.74 -28.32
CA ASP A 299 -5.10 3.72 -27.22
C ASP A 299 -4.48 3.09 -25.98
N TYR A 300 -4.95 1.89 -25.60
CA TYR A 300 -4.46 1.16 -24.45
C TYR A 300 -3.01 0.71 -24.64
N VAL A 301 -2.73 0.08 -25.80
CA VAL A 301 -1.37 -0.40 -26.14
C VAL A 301 -0.39 0.78 -26.18
N TRP A 302 -0.75 1.83 -26.93
CA TRP A 302 0.11 3.01 -27.06
C TRP A 302 0.27 3.78 -25.74
N GLY A 303 -0.78 3.85 -24.94
CA GLY A 303 -0.74 4.50 -23.64
C GLY A 303 0.24 3.83 -22.69
N LEU A 304 0.15 2.50 -22.53
CA LEU A 304 1.09 1.72 -21.71
C LEU A 304 2.52 1.80 -22.24
N ALA A 305 2.70 1.58 -23.56
CA ALA A 305 4.04 1.63 -24.19
C ALA A 305 4.70 3.01 -24.00
N THR A 306 3.93 4.09 -24.18
CA THR A 306 4.43 5.46 -23.99
C THR A 306 4.88 5.70 -22.56
N MET A 307 4.10 5.26 -21.55
CA MET A 307 4.49 5.38 -20.14
C MET A 307 5.78 4.60 -19.86
N ALA A 308 5.90 3.37 -20.36
CA ALA A 308 7.11 2.58 -20.19
C ALA A 308 8.33 3.21 -20.89
N LEU A 309 8.19 3.72 -22.10
CA LEU A 309 9.27 4.40 -22.83
C LEU A 309 9.70 5.72 -22.17
N GLU A 310 8.76 6.49 -21.62
CA GLU A 310 9.08 7.69 -20.84
C GLU A 310 9.84 7.33 -19.57
N ALA A 311 9.43 6.30 -18.85
CA ALA A 311 10.15 5.80 -17.69
C ALA A 311 11.59 5.39 -18.04
N LYS A 312 11.80 4.66 -19.14
CA LYS A 312 13.15 4.32 -19.62
C LYS A 312 14.02 5.56 -19.90
N ARG A 313 13.45 6.64 -20.44
CA ARG A 313 14.18 7.90 -20.68
C ARG A 313 14.65 8.56 -19.37
N HIS A 314 13.98 8.26 -18.26
CA HIS A 314 14.37 8.69 -16.91
C HIS A 314 15.28 7.68 -16.20
N GLY A 315 15.75 6.64 -16.90
CA GLY A 315 16.63 5.61 -16.36
C GLY A 315 15.90 4.56 -15.50
N MET A 316 14.56 4.56 -15.47
CA MET A 316 13.77 3.56 -14.76
C MET A 316 13.69 2.25 -15.54
N ILE A 317 13.37 1.17 -14.83
CA ILE A 317 13.16 -0.18 -15.36
C ILE A 317 11.64 -0.46 -15.34
N PRO A 318 10.92 -0.27 -16.48
CA PRO A 318 9.50 -0.51 -16.52
C PRO A 318 9.15 -2.00 -16.62
N VAL A 319 8.02 -2.37 -16.01
CA VAL A 319 7.39 -3.68 -16.09
C VAL A 319 5.91 -3.47 -16.40
N ILE A 320 5.41 -4.02 -17.48
CA ILE A 320 3.97 -3.98 -17.78
C ILE A 320 3.32 -5.24 -17.21
N VAL A 321 2.28 -5.03 -16.40
CA VAL A 321 1.47 -6.09 -15.80
C VAL A 321 0.09 -6.06 -16.47
N SER A 322 -0.37 -7.17 -17.04
CA SER A 322 -1.73 -7.20 -17.58
C SER A 322 -2.76 -7.09 -16.47
N PRO A 323 -3.96 -6.48 -16.73
CA PRO A 323 -5.03 -6.47 -15.75
C PRO A 323 -5.50 -7.90 -15.47
N MET A 324 -5.80 -8.21 -14.19
CA MET A 324 -6.36 -9.51 -13.83
C MET A 324 -7.74 -9.72 -14.46
N THR A 325 -8.16 -10.98 -14.64
CA THR A 325 -9.51 -11.28 -15.11
C THR A 325 -10.55 -10.97 -14.04
N LYS A 326 -11.77 -10.67 -14.46
CA LYS A 326 -12.95 -10.59 -13.58
C LYS A 326 -13.57 -11.98 -13.42
N ILE A 327 -14.25 -12.23 -12.31
CA ILE A 327 -14.93 -13.48 -12.02
C ILE A 327 -16.45 -13.30 -12.11
N ASP A 328 -17.14 -14.25 -12.76
CA ASP A 328 -18.59 -14.34 -12.64
C ASP A 328 -18.95 -15.04 -11.33
N ARG A 329 -19.59 -14.31 -10.46
CA ARG A 329 -19.94 -14.74 -9.10
C ARG A 329 -20.95 -15.89 -9.07
N ARG A 330 -21.73 -16.10 -10.12
CA ARG A 330 -22.74 -17.16 -10.20
C ARG A 330 -22.13 -18.49 -10.59
N SER A 331 -21.16 -18.46 -11.46
CA SER A 331 -20.53 -19.66 -12.03
C SER A 331 -19.13 -19.96 -11.45
N ALA A 332 -18.54 -19.04 -10.70
CA ALA A 332 -17.15 -19.07 -10.25
C ALA A 332 -16.15 -19.22 -11.42
N LYS A 333 -16.48 -18.66 -12.58
CA LYS A 333 -15.62 -18.72 -13.77
C LYS A 333 -15.08 -17.35 -14.15
N ALA A 334 -13.92 -17.37 -14.79
CA ALA A 334 -13.35 -16.18 -15.40
C ALA A 334 -14.30 -15.62 -16.48
N THR A 335 -14.43 -14.29 -16.54
CA THR A 335 -15.18 -13.63 -17.62
C THR A 335 -14.25 -13.26 -18.78
N GLU A 336 -14.84 -12.96 -19.95
CA GLU A 336 -14.07 -12.53 -21.13
C GLU A 336 -13.91 -11.00 -21.24
N LEU A 337 -14.45 -10.24 -20.27
CA LEU A 337 -14.44 -8.77 -20.32
C LEU A 337 -13.03 -8.18 -20.39
N MET A 338 -12.08 -8.77 -19.68
CA MET A 338 -10.70 -8.29 -19.67
C MET A 338 -9.79 -8.94 -20.73
N THR A 339 -10.29 -9.88 -21.50
CA THR A 339 -9.50 -10.61 -22.52
C THR A 339 -8.81 -9.67 -23.52
N PRO A 340 -9.48 -8.66 -24.11
CA PRO A 340 -8.81 -7.76 -25.05
C PRO A 340 -7.67 -6.95 -24.39
N TYR A 341 -7.85 -6.52 -23.14
CA TYR A 341 -6.84 -5.76 -22.41
C TYR A 341 -5.69 -6.65 -21.94
N GLY A 342 -6.02 -7.83 -21.39
CA GLY A 342 -5.04 -8.82 -20.96
C GLY A 342 -4.08 -9.23 -22.10
N GLN A 343 -4.64 -9.58 -23.25
CA GLN A 343 -3.85 -10.01 -24.41
C GLN A 343 -3.05 -8.89 -25.07
N ASN A 344 -3.60 -7.67 -25.13
CA ASN A 344 -2.91 -6.56 -25.78
C ASN A 344 -1.85 -5.87 -24.88
N ALA A 345 -1.85 -6.11 -23.56
CA ALA A 345 -0.81 -5.61 -22.69
C ALA A 345 0.59 -6.12 -23.06
N SER A 346 0.71 -7.36 -23.56
CA SER A 346 1.98 -7.92 -24.04
C SER A 346 2.54 -7.12 -25.22
N LYS A 347 1.69 -6.66 -26.14
CA LYS A 347 2.11 -5.84 -27.28
C LYS A 347 2.72 -4.51 -26.83
N ALA A 348 2.18 -3.92 -25.76
CA ALA A 348 2.75 -2.71 -25.20
C ALA A 348 4.13 -2.96 -24.61
N ALA A 349 4.34 -4.11 -23.95
CA ALA A 349 5.63 -4.51 -23.44
C ALA A 349 6.65 -4.78 -24.55
N GLU A 350 6.23 -5.43 -25.63
CA GLU A 350 7.04 -5.63 -26.85
C GLU A 350 7.48 -4.28 -27.46
N LEU A 351 6.54 -3.34 -27.64
CA LEU A 351 6.82 -2.02 -28.18
C LEU A 351 7.78 -1.20 -27.31
N ALA A 352 7.69 -1.38 -25.99
CA ALA A 352 8.56 -0.69 -25.04
C ALA A 352 9.84 -1.50 -24.73
N ASP A 353 9.99 -2.71 -25.26
CA ASP A 353 11.08 -3.62 -24.96
C ASP A 353 11.31 -3.74 -23.45
N CYS A 354 10.28 -4.15 -22.68
CA CYS A 354 10.34 -4.29 -21.25
C CYS A 354 9.72 -5.61 -20.77
N GLN A 355 9.95 -5.97 -19.50
CA GLN A 355 9.36 -7.16 -18.92
C GLN A 355 7.84 -7.08 -18.94
N PHE A 356 7.21 -8.22 -19.26
CA PHE A 356 5.78 -8.42 -19.18
C PHE A 356 5.44 -9.45 -18.09
N ILE A 357 4.42 -9.13 -17.27
CA ILE A 357 3.84 -10.08 -16.30
C ILE A 357 2.39 -10.32 -16.72
N ASP A 358 2.11 -11.55 -17.15
CA ASP A 358 0.77 -11.94 -17.61
C ASP A 358 -0.16 -12.32 -16.45
N LEU A 359 -0.57 -11.30 -15.68
CA LEU A 359 -1.48 -11.49 -14.54
C LEU A 359 -2.89 -11.92 -15.03
N TRP A 360 -3.26 -11.58 -16.25
CA TRP A 360 -4.52 -12.04 -16.85
C TRP A 360 -4.56 -13.57 -16.98
N SER A 361 -3.55 -14.18 -17.57
CA SER A 361 -3.44 -15.64 -17.67
C SER A 361 -3.28 -16.31 -16.31
N ILE A 362 -2.46 -15.72 -15.42
CA ILE A 362 -2.27 -16.19 -14.04
C ILE A 362 -3.60 -16.25 -13.30
N SER A 363 -4.39 -15.16 -13.35
CA SER A 363 -5.68 -15.11 -12.65
C SER A 363 -6.71 -16.11 -13.19
N ARG A 364 -6.70 -16.37 -14.50
CA ARG A 364 -7.55 -17.40 -15.13
C ARG A 364 -7.15 -18.80 -14.68
N SER A 365 -5.85 -19.08 -14.65
CA SER A 365 -5.32 -20.39 -14.19
C SER A 365 -5.64 -20.65 -12.73
N LEU A 366 -5.55 -19.61 -11.86
CA LEU A 366 -5.95 -19.72 -10.47
C LEU A 366 -7.45 -20.00 -10.31
N ILE A 367 -8.31 -19.33 -11.08
CA ILE A 367 -9.76 -19.58 -11.07
C ILE A 367 -10.07 -21.01 -11.50
N GLU A 368 -9.39 -21.52 -12.53
CA GLU A 368 -9.55 -22.89 -12.99
C GLU A 368 -9.08 -23.92 -11.94
N ALA A 369 -7.91 -23.70 -11.35
CA ALA A 369 -7.34 -24.59 -10.33
C ALA A 369 -8.17 -24.65 -9.05
N LEU A 370 -8.71 -23.53 -8.59
CA LEU A 370 -9.51 -23.44 -7.36
C LEU A 370 -10.98 -23.78 -7.57
N GLY A 371 -11.49 -23.73 -8.80
CA GLY A 371 -12.90 -24.02 -9.07
C GLY A 371 -13.85 -23.14 -8.26
N GLY A 372 -14.75 -23.73 -7.48
CA GLY A 372 -15.69 -22.98 -6.63
C GLY A 372 -15.03 -22.10 -5.58
N ASP A 373 -13.88 -22.51 -5.08
CA ASP A 373 -13.11 -21.77 -4.07
C ASP A 373 -12.45 -20.50 -4.62
N ALA A 374 -12.40 -20.34 -5.96
CA ALA A 374 -11.94 -19.12 -6.59
C ALA A 374 -12.72 -17.87 -6.16
N LEU A 375 -13.98 -18.05 -5.74
CA LEU A 375 -14.79 -16.98 -5.17
C LEU A 375 -14.17 -16.32 -3.93
N LEU A 376 -13.34 -17.07 -3.20
CA LEU A 376 -12.64 -16.58 -2.00
C LEU A 376 -11.48 -15.63 -2.34
N MET A 377 -11.02 -15.61 -3.60
CA MET A 377 -10.05 -14.63 -4.06
C MET A 377 -10.64 -13.24 -4.27
N TYR A 378 -11.95 -13.13 -4.41
CA TYR A 378 -12.61 -11.90 -4.84
C TYR A 378 -13.63 -11.40 -3.81
N ALA A 379 -13.56 -10.12 -3.49
CA ALA A 379 -14.55 -9.43 -2.67
C ALA A 379 -15.85 -9.16 -3.44
N ASP A 380 -15.72 -8.94 -4.76
CA ASP A 380 -16.82 -8.80 -5.73
C ASP A 380 -16.40 -9.43 -7.08
N GLY A 381 -17.04 -9.08 -8.19
CA GLY A 381 -16.66 -9.62 -9.51
C GLY A 381 -15.35 -9.05 -10.07
N THR A 382 -14.71 -8.08 -9.41
CA THR A 382 -13.56 -7.33 -9.92
C THR A 382 -12.43 -7.20 -8.88
N HIS A 383 -12.78 -6.83 -7.65
CA HIS A 383 -11.81 -6.51 -6.59
C HIS A 383 -11.45 -7.76 -5.80
N THR A 384 -10.22 -7.85 -5.38
CA THR A 384 -9.72 -9.00 -4.61
C THR A 384 -10.10 -8.91 -3.13
N ASP A 385 -10.23 -10.07 -2.50
CA ASP A 385 -10.16 -10.25 -1.07
C ASP A 385 -8.72 -10.59 -0.65
N ASN A 386 -8.46 -10.69 0.65
CA ASN A 386 -7.12 -10.93 1.19
C ASN A 386 -6.44 -12.17 0.61
N TYR A 387 -7.19 -13.26 0.39
CA TYR A 387 -6.64 -14.47 -0.21
C TYR A 387 -6.16 -14.25 -1.66
N GLY A 388 -6.98 -13.62 -2.50
CA GLY A 388 -6.58 -13.29 -3.86
C GLY A 388 -5.44 -12.25 -3.88
N THR A 389 -5.47 -11.30 -2.95
CA THR A 389 -4.40 -10.32 -2.77
C THR A 389 -3.06 -10.98 -2.51
N TYR A 390 -3.04 -11.97 -1.59
CA TYR A 390 -1.84 -12.76 -1.28
C TYR A 390 -1.33 -13.48 -2.52
N LEU A 391 -2.17 -14.25 -3.20
CA LEU A 391 -1.77 -15.04 -4.37
C LEU A 391 -1.26 -14.15 -5.51
N PHE A 392 -1.93 -13.04 -5.81
CA PHE A 392 -1.51 -12.16 -6.89
C PHE A 392 -0.22 -11.40 -6.55
N SER A 393 -0.05 -10.95 -5.33
CA SER A 393 1.20 -10.30 -4.92
C SER A 393 2.38 -11.28 -4.95
N LEU A 394 2.17 -12.53 -4.51
CA LEU A 394 3.17 -13.59 -4.57
C LEU A 394 3.55 -13.95 -6.03
N ALA A 395 2.56 -14.02 -6.92
CA ALA A 395 2.78 -14.26 -8.34
C ALA A 395 3.66 -13.16 -8.96
N ILE A 396 3.33 -11.90 -8.68
CA ILE A 396 4.09 -10.74 -9.17
C ILE A 396 5.50 -10.74 -8.60
N ALA A 397 5.67 -10.98 -7.30
CA ALA A 397 6.99 -11.04 -6.68
C ALA A 397 7.86 -12.16 -7.29
N ASN A 398 7.30 -13.35 -7.54
CA ASN A 398 8.01 -14.44 -8.21
C ASN A 398 8.42 -14.07 -9.66
N ALA A 399 7.52 -13.42 -10.41
CA ALA A 399 7.82 -12.97 -11.78
C ALA A 399 8.91 -11.88 -11.80
N LEU A 400 8.90 -10.96 -10.83
CA LEU A 400 9.95 -9.95 -10.68
C LEU A 400 11.30 -10.58 -10.30
N LYS A 401 11.31 -11.51 -9.35
CA LYS A 401 12.53 -12.22 -8.90
C LYS A 401 13.18 -13.03 -10.02
N SER A 402 12.38 -13.65 -10.88
CA SER A 402 12.86 -14.39 -12.05
C SER A 402 13.18 -13.52 -13.26
N GLY A 403 12.89 -12.22 -13.20
CA GLY A 403 13.09 -11.23 -14.25
C GLY A 403 14.00 -10.09 -13.83
N VAL A 404 13.52 -8.85 -14.00
CA VAL A 404 14.30 -7.62 -13.81
C VAL A 404 14.79 -7.39 -12.36
N MET A 405 14.20 -8.04 -11.36
CA MET A 405 14.58 -7.94 -9.95
C MET A 405 15.28 -9.20 -9.45
N SER A 406 16.06 -9.86 -10.30
CA SER A 406 16.80 -11.07 -9.94
C SER A 406 18.04 -10.82 -9.09
N SER A 407 18.47 -9.56 -8.94
CA SER A 407 19.60 -9.19 -8.07
C SER A 407 19.32 -9.47 -6.61
N GLU A 408 20.32 -9.94 -5.88
CA GLU A 408 20.25 -10.22 -4.46
C GLU A 408 19.77 -8.99 -3.66
N GLY A 409 18.91 -9.22 -2.67
CA GLY A 409 18.40 -8.21 -1.77
C GLY A 409 17.24 -7.36 -2.29
N LEU A 410 16.84 -7.45 -3.57
CA LEU A 410 15.65 -6.73 -4.08
C LEU A 410 14.35 -7.39 -3.67
N ILE A 411 14.30 -8.71 -3.75
CA ILE A 411 13.20 -9.57 -3.28
C ILE A 411 13.75 -10.46 -2.17
N ARG A 412 13.00 -10.70 -1.12
CA ARG A 412 13.42 -11.54 0.01
C ARG A 412 13.82 -12.95 -0.46
N ASP A 413 14.82 -13.52 0.20
CA ASP A 413 15.38 -14.82 -0.21
C ASP A 413 14.41 -15.97 0.05
N ASP A 414 13.67 -15.89 1.14
CA ASP A 414 12.68 -16.88 1.57
C ASP A 414 11.28 -16.69 0.93
N LEU A 415 11.23 -16.01 -0.24
CA LEU A 415 10.00 -15.87 -1.03
C LEU A 415 9.42 -17.26 -1.34
N PRO A 416 8.16 -17.58 -0.96
CA PRO A 416 7.52 -18.82 -1.34
C PRO A 416 7.44 -18.96 -2.87
N SER A 417 7.58 -20.19 -3.37
CA SER A 417 7.37 -20.46 -4.80
C SER A 417 5.88 -20.28 -5.16
N PHE A 418 5.62 -19.89 -6.40
CA PHE A 418 4.27 -19.71 -6.91
C PHE A 418 4.01 -20.59 -8.15
N ASP A 419 2.87 -21.30 -8.12
CA ASP A 419 2.34 -22.02 -9.28
C ASP A 419 0.81 -21.76 -9.36
N ALA A 420 0.36 -21.10 -10.42
CA ALA A 420 -1.05 -20.77 -10.62
C ALA A 420 -1.94 -22.02 -10.82
N ARG A 421 -1.38 -23.15 -11.24
CA ARG A 421 -2.10 -24.42 -11.42
C ARG A 421 -2.15 -25.27 -10.16
N ASN A 422 -1.32 -24.95 -9.18
CA ASN A 422 -1.27 -25.61 -7.89
C ASN A 422 -1.05 -24.56 -6.77
N PRO A 423 -2.05 -23.68 -6.54
CA PRO A 423 -1.88 -22.55 -5.62
C PRO A 423 -1.71 -23.01 -4.17
N HIS A 424 -0.75 -22.40 -3.48
CA HIS A 424 -0.53 -22.53 -2.05
C HIS A 424 -0.36 -21.16 -1.40
N PRO A 425 -0.87 -21.00 -0.15
CA PRO A 425 -1.70 -21.94 0.60
C PRO A 425 -3.07 -22.13 -0.07
N LEU A 426 -3.72 -23.26 0.17
CA LEU A 426 -5.13 -23.43 -0.17
C LEU A 426 -6.02 -22.52 0.69
N PRO A 427 -7.26 -22.18 0.28
CA PRO A 427 -8.15 -21.34 1.07
C PRO A 427 -8.35 -21.80 2.52
N SER A 428 -8.39 -23.11 2.74
CA SER A 428 -8.53 -23.70 4.08
C SER A 428 -7.28 -23.57 4.96
N GLU A 429 -6.13 -23.33 4.35
CA GLU A 429 -4.82 -23.18 5.00
C GLU A 429 -4.46 -21.70 5.18
N PHE A 430 -5.10 -20.82 4.43
CA PHE A 430 -4.80 -19.38 4.45
C PHE A 430 -5.28 -18.72 5.73
N SER A 431 -4.35 -18.17 6.49
CA SER A 431 -4.62 -17.29 7.60
C SER A 431 -4.39 -15.85 7.18
N CYS A 432 -5.47 -15.04 7.17
CA CYS A 432 -5.34 -13.64 6.83
C CYS A 432 -4.60 -12.88 7.94
N PRO A 433 -3.39 -12.36 7.68
CA PRO A 433 -2.64 -11.65 8.71
C PRO A 433 -3.24 -10.29 9.06
N LEU A 434 -4.17 -9.79 8.24
CA LEU A 434 -4.72 -8.44 8.34
C LEU A 434 -6.05 -8.37 9.07
N GLU A 435 -6.80 -9.47 9.06
CA GLU A 435 -8.08 -9.60 9.76
C GLU A 435 -8.22 -11.06 10.19
N PRO A 436 -8.44 -11.34 11.47
CA PRO A 436 -8.56 -12.72 11.97
C PRO A 436 -9.90 -13.37 11.61
N ARG A 437 -10.38 -13.18 10.38
CA ARG A 437 -11.60 -13.81 9.89
C ARG A 437 -11.25 -15.08 9.13
N PRO A 438 -11.83 -16.21 9.49
CA PRO A 438 -11.71 -17.43 8.71
C PRO A 438 -12.21 -17.19 7.28
N VAL A 439 -11.52 -17.75 6.29
CA VAL A 439 -11.92 -17.71 4.87
C VAL A 439 -13.37 -18.19 4.67
N LYS A 440 -13.82 -19.16 5.48
CA LYS A 440 -15.22 -19.64 5.52
C LYS A 440 -16.23 -18.52 5.81
N THR A 441 -15.91 -17.58 6.68
CA THR A 441 -16.82 -16.46 7.01
C THR A 441 -16.97 -15.50 5.83
N ALA A 442 -15.91 -15.31 5.04
CA ALA A 442 -15.99 -14.52 3.81
C ALA A 442 -16.93 -15.19 2.79
N MET A 443 -16.88 -16.53 2.67
CA MET A 443 -17.76 -17.31 1.78
C MET A 443 -19.21 -17.31 2.26
N GLU A 444 -19.45 -17.49 3.55
CA GLU A 444 -20.79 -17.45 4.14
C GLU A 444 -21.44 -16.07 3.96
N ASN A 445 -20.70 -14.99 4.19
CA ASN A 445 -21.16 -13.62 3.95
C ASN A 445 -21.42 -13.39 2.45
N TYR A 446 -20.63 -13.98 1.58
CA TYR A 446 -20.79 -13.92 0.14
C TYR A 446 -22.08 -14.65 -0.31
N GLN A 447 -22.30 -15.87 0.14
CA GLN A 447 -23.49 -16.69 -0.16
C GLN A 447 -24.76 -16.04 0.38
N ASN A 448 -24.68 -15.34 1.51
CA ASN A 448 -25.81 -14.61 2.13
C ASN A 448 -26.04 -13.21 1.55
N GLY A 449 -25.36 -12.82 0.48
CA GLY A 449 -25.55 -11.52 -0.16
C GLY A 449 -24.99 -10.34 0.64
N GLN A 450 -24.31 -10.61 1.75
CA GLN A 450 -23.60 -9.59 2.52
C GLN A 450 -22.28 -9.28 1.83
N THR A 451 -22.29 -8.25 0.98
CA THR A 451 -21.04 -7.74 0.41
C THR A 451 -20.29 -6.99 1.50
N ARG A 452 -18.95 -7.07 1.48
CA ARG A 452 -18.07 -6.29 2.36
C ARG A 452 -18.25 -4.76 2.24
N PHE A 453 -18.80 -4.33 1.14
CA PHE A 453 -19.26 -2.96 0.95
C PHE A 453 -20.70 -2.94 1.47
N GLY A 454 -20.89 -2.51 2.71
CA GLY A 454 -22.19 -2.10 3.19
C GLY A 454 -22.82 -1.12 2.19
N PRO A 455 -24.14 -0.87 2.27
CA PRO A 455 -24.80 0.01 1.33
C PRO A 455 -24.00 1.32 1.21
N LEU A 456 -23.71 1.69 -0.03
CA LEU A 456 -23.04 2.93 -0.41
C LEU A 456 -23.77 4.13 0.15
#